data_7919516af913a57d554c6416efd67f43
#
_entry.id   7919516af913a57d554c6416efd67f43
#
_cell.length_a   1.000
_cell.length_b   1.000
_cell.length_c   1.000
_cell.angle_alpha   90.00
_cell.angle_beta   90.00
_cell.angle_gamma   90.00
#
_symmetry.space_group_name_H-M   'P 1'
#
loop_
_entity.id
_entity.type
_entity.pdbx_description
1 polymer ?
#
loop_
_entity_poly.entity_id
_entity_poly.type
_entity_poly.pdbx_seq_one_letter_code
_entity_poly.pdbx_strand_id
1 'polypeptide(L)'
;QERYVVLRLVSWDASHDIGQKGFGMDILVNLIDEIKNHARVFISAENKIPKILKKYQLSINPTEIHDMLSFAELFIGEGATMASECAIMGTPSIYINTLSAGTLEDQQQRGILYMFKSSNGLIKKTKEILTNTKIKKETKQKSIDLFKNKIDLNNFFYWLISEYPKTKNNYKNNLPI
;
A
#
# COMPACT_ATOMS: atom_id res chain seq x y z
N GLN A 1 -14.86 10.41 -13.74
CA GLN A 1 -13.76 10.68 -12.80
C GLN A 1 -12.44 10.32 -13.49
N GLU A 2 -11.44 11.20 -13.44
CA GLU A 2 -10.13 10.96 -14.07
C GLU A 2 -9.39 9.83 -13.33
N ARG A 3 -8.87 8.84 -14.07
CA ARG A 3 -8.10 7.73 -13.51
C ARG A 3 -6.71 8.19 -13.14
N TYR A 4 -6.18 7.76 -12.01
CA TYR A 4 -4.83 8.11 -11.58
C TYR A 4 -4.13 7.02 -10.79
N VAL A 5 -2.81 7.10 -10.79
CA VAL A 5 -1.88 6.23 -10.03
C VAL A 5 -1.07 7.11 -9.08
N VAL A 6 -0.87 6.62 -7.87
CA VAL A 6 0.00 7.28 -6.88
C VAL A 6 1.30 6.49 -6.75
N LEU A 7 2.42 7.17 -6.98
CA LEU A 7 3.77 6.66 -6.72
C LEU A 7 4.28 7.23 -5.40
N ARG A 8 4.80 6.40 -4.51
CA ARG A 8 5.43 6.85 -3.25
C ARG A 8 6.91 6.52 -3.23
N LEU A 9 7.72 7.55 -3.13
CA LEU A 9 9.17 7.46 -2.99
C LEU A 9 9.55 7.75 -1.54
N VAL A 10 10.34 6.87 -0.93
CA VAL A 10 10.83 7.06 0.44
C VAL A 10 12.25 7.64 0.44
N SER A 11 12.69 8.16 1.60
CA SER A 11 13.98 8.83 1.71
C SER A 11 15.17 7.89 1.79
N TRP A 12 14.98 6.64 2.21
CA TRP A 12 16.05 5.66 2.50
C TRP A 12 17.04 6.11 3.57
N ASP A 13 16.61 7.00 4.48
CA ASP A 13 17.45 7.58 5.53
C ASP A 13 17.30 6.88 6.91
N ALA A 14 16.39 5.89 7.02
CA ALA A 14 16.16 5.19 8.26
C ALA A 14 17.24 4.12 8.54
N SER A 15 17.48 3.81 9.80
CA SER A 15 18.52 2.85 10.21
C SER A 15 18.36 1.43 9.64
N HIS A 16 17.13 1.03 9.32
CA HIS A 16 16.83 -0.26 8.68
C HIS A 16 16.98 -0.24 7.15
N ASP A 17 17.26 0.93 6.56
CA ASP A 17 17.40 1.08 5.10
C ASP A 17 18.86 0.93 4.63
N ILE A 18 19.81 0.68 5.55
CA ILE A 18 21.24 0.56 5.22
C ILE A 18 21.45 -0.54 4.18
N GLY A 19 22.01 -0.16 3.04
CA GLY A 19 22.27 -1.08 1.92
C GLY A 19 21.06 -1.32 0.99
N GLN A 20 19.92 -0.72 1.26
CA GLN A 20 18.73 -0.78 0.38
C GLN A 20 18.84 0.26 -0.74
N LYS A 21 18.21 -0.03 -1.87
CA LYS A 21 18.12 0.88 -3.01
C LYS A 21 16.66 0.97 -3.45
N GLY A 22 16.17 2.20 -3.56
CA GLY A 22 14.86 2.47 -4.10
C GLY A 22 14.78 2.36 -5.62
N PHE A 23 13.73 2.94 -6.17
CA PHE A 23 13.59 3.08 -7.62
C PHE A 23 14.83 3.75 -8.22
N GLY A 24 15.52 3.06 -9.12
CA GLY A 24 16.47 3.71 -10.01
C GLY A 24 15.73 4.70 -10.91
N MET A 25 16.36 5.84 -11.23
CA MET A 25 15.72 6.89 -12.02
C MET A 25 15.20 6.37 -13.38
N ASP A 26 15.95 5.50 -14.04
CA ASP A 26 15.56 4.92 -15.33
C ASP A 26 14.30 4.06 -15.21
N ILE A 27 14.20 3.29 -14.12
CA ILE A 27 13.02 2.45 -13.84
C ILE A 27 11.81 3.33 -13.57
N LEU A 28 11.98 4.39 -12.80
CA LEU A 28 10.92 5.33 -12.44
C LEU A 28 10.39 6.06 -13.69
N VAL A 29 11.28 6.50 -14.57
CA VAL A 29 10.90 7.15 -15.84
C VAL A 29 10.11 6.19 -16.74
N ASN A 30 10.61 4.97 -16.94
CA ASN A 30 9.93 3.95 -17.74
C ASN A 30 8.57 3.56 -17.16
N LEU A 31 8.47 3.49 -15.83
CA LEU A 31 7.22 3.20 -15.13
C LEU A 31 6.20 4.33 -15.33
N ILE A 32 6.62 5.58 -15.21
CA ILE A 32 5.79 6.76 -15.46
C ILE A 32 5.31 6.77 -16.91
N ASP A 33 6.17 6.46 -17.85
CA ASP A 33 5.82 6.45 -19.28
C ASP A 33 4.79 5.35 -19.59
N GLU A 34 4.89 4.19 -18.97
CA GLU A 34 3.84 3.16 -19.09
C GLU A 34 2.51 3.63 -18.47
N ILE A 35 2.55 4.18 -17.24
CA ILE A 35 1.33 4.62 -16.54
C ILE A 35 0.58 5.71 -17.32
N LYS A 36 1.29 6.66 -17.92
CA LYS A 36 0.70 7.78 -18.68
C LYS A 36 -0.18 7.34 -19.86
N ASN A 37 0.03 6.12 -20.36
CA ASN A 37 -0.81 5.56 -21.40
C ASN A 37 -2.20 5.17 -20.91
N HIS A 38 -2.41 5.10 -19.57
CA HIS A 38 -3.61 4.53 -18.96
C HIS A 38 -4.26 5.46 -17.92
N ALA A 39 -3.45 6.28 -17.23
CA ALA A 39 -3.89 7.06 -16.08
C ALA A 39 -2.95 8.25 -15.83
N ARG A 40 -3.44 9.23 -15.09
CA ARG A 40 -2.61 10.33 -14.58
C ARG A 40 -1.66 9.84 -13.50
N VAL A 41 -0.45 10.42 -13.43
CA VAL A 41 0.56 10.08 -12.40
C VAL A 41 0.62 11.16 -11.35
N PHE A 42 0.61 10.76 -10.08
CA PHE A 42 0.95 11.61 -8.94
C PHE A 42 2.10 10.98 -8.16
N ILE A 43 3.08 11.81 -7.78
CA ILE A 43 4.24 11.39 -6.99
C ILE A 43 4.19 12.04 -5.62
N SER A 44 4.10 11.22 -4.58
CA SER A 44 4.35 11.59 -3.19
C SER A 44 5.76 11.18 -2.81
N ALA A 45 6.56 12.08 -2.26
CA ALA A 45 7.93 11.78 -1.88
C ALA A 45 8.29 12.45 -0.55
N GLU A 46 9.16 11.80 0.22
CA GLU A 46 9.70 12.34 1.48
C GLU A 46 10.80 13.36 1.21
N ASN A 47 11.62 13.10 0.21
CA ASN A 47 12.70 13.97 -0.22
C ASN A 47 12.29 14.86 -1.42
N LYS A 48 13.18 15.81 -1.74
CA LYS A 48 12.99 16.67 -2.91
C LYS A 48 12.94 15.85 -4.21
N ILE A 49 11.85 16.01 -4.93
CA ILE A 49 11.69 15.38 -6.23
C ILE A 49 12.60 16.05 -7.26
N PRO A 50 13.31 15.29 -8.12
CA PRO A 50 14.09 15.82 -9.23
C PRO A 50 13.26 16.75 -10.13
N LYS A 51 13.88 17.78 -10.68
CA LYS A 51 13.19 18.81 -11.49
C LYS A 51 12.32 18.23 -12.61
N ILE A 52 12.79 17.18 -13.26
CA ILE A 52 12.07 16.50 -14.36
C ILE A 52 10.76 15.86 -13.93
N LEU A 53 10.64 15.47 -12.65
CA LEU A 53 9.47 14.81 -12.06
C LEU A 53 8.55 15.78 -11.32
N LYS A 54 8.92 17.04 -11.14
CA LYS A 54 8.13 18.04 -10.39
C LYS A 54 6.70 18.20 -10.90
N LYS A 55 6.49 18.05 -12.20
CA LYS A 55 5.15 18.14 -12.81
C LYS A 55 4.17 17.04 -12.35
N TYR A 56 4.68 15.97 -11.74
CA TYR A 56 3.89 14.89 -11.17
C TYR A 56 3.73 15.00 -9.66
N GLN A 57 4.39 15.98 -9.03
CA GLN A 57 4.39 16.11 -7.57
C GLN A 57 2.97 16.27 -7.04
N LEU A 58 2.61 15.40 -6.11
CA LEU A 58 1.36 15.52 -5.37
C LEU A 58 1.47 16.67 -4.37
N SER A 59 0.50 17.57 -4.41
CA SER A 59 0.38 18.69 -3.48
C SER A 59 -1.03 18.67 -2.91
N ILE A 60 -1.19 18.00 -1.76
CA ILE A 60 -2.45 17.91 -1.01
C ILE A 60 -2.15 18.06 0.47
N ASN A 61 -3.19 18.36 1.25
CA ASN A 61 -3.08 18.32 2.70
C ASN A 61 -2.76 16.88 3.15
N PRO A 62 -1.79 16.65 4.04
CA PRO A 62 -1.49 15.30 4.56
C PRO A 62 -2.70 14.55 5.11
N THR A 63 -3.69 15.25 5.66
CA THR A 63 -4.94 14.65 6.16
C THR A 63 -5.83 14.06 5.08
N GLU A 64 -5.65 14.44 3.81
CA GLU A 64 -6.43 13.99 2.66
C GLU A 64 -5.78 12.81 1.92
N ILE A 65 -4.60 12.36 2.39
CA ILE A 65 -3.84 11.33 1.67
C ILE A 65 -4.62 10.01 1.54
N HIS A 66 -5.32 9.58 2.58
CA HIS A 66 -6.08 8.33 2.54
C HIS A 66 -7.25 8.40 1.57
N ASP A 67 -7.94 9.53 1.47
CA ASP A 67 -8.98 9.74 0.46
C ASP A 67 -8.38 9.64 -0.94
N MET A 68 -7.28 10.34 -1.18
CA MET A 68 -6.55 10.25 -2.45
C MET A 68 -6.15 8.81 -2.80
N LEU A 69 -5.64 8.06 -1.83
CA LEU A 69 -5.21 6.68 -2.04
C LEU A 69 -6.41 5.74 -2.30
N SER A 70 -7.54 5.92 -1.61
CA SER A 70 -8.71 5.07 -1.73
C SER A 70 -9.37 5.12 -3.12
N PHE A 71 -9.25 6.25 -3.81
CA PHE A 71 -9.81 6.44 -5.16
C PHE A 71 -8.79 6.15 -6.28
N ALA A 72 -7.52 5.93 -5.97
CA ALA A 72 -6.50 5.62 -6.96
C ALA A 72 -6.81 4.31 -7.71
N GLU A 73 -6.37 4.21 -8.95
CA GLU A 73 -6.44 2.95 -9.72
C GLU A 73 -5.37 1.95 -9.27
N LEU A 74 -4.24 2.48 -8.84
CA LEU A 74 -3.09 1.71 -8.40
C LEU A 74 -2.21 2.58 -7.50
N PHE A 75 -1.69 1.98 -6.45
CA PHE A 75 -0.59 2.51 -5.65
C PHE A 75 0.69 1.73 -5.96
N ILE A 76 1.82 2.42 -6.11
CA ILE A 76 3.14 1.80 -6.23
C ILE A 76 4.09 2.54 -5.29
N GLY A 77 4.71 1.83 -4.36
CA GLY A 77 5.58 2.49 -3.39
C GLY A 77 6.61 1.59 -2.75
N GLU A 78 7.60 2.25 -2.16
CA GLU A 78 8.72 1.64 -1.46
C GLU A 78 8.43 1.49 0.05
N GLY A 79 7.45 2.21 0.58
CA GLY A 79 7.05 2.18 1.99
C GLY A 79 5.99 1.11 2.28
N ALA A 80 6.28 0.23 3.22
CA ALA A 80 5.43 -0.90 3.62
C ALA A 80 4.07 -0.46 4.17
N THR A 81 4.05 0.55 5.04
CA THR A 81 2.83 1.03 5.71
C THR A 81 1.80 1.52 4.70
N MET A 82 2.17 2.45 3.84
CA MET A 82 1.25 3.02 2.86
C MET A 82 0.79 2.00 1.82
N ALA A 83 1.68 1.07 1.41
CA ALA A 83 1.30 -0.03 0.52
C ALA A 83 0.25 -0.94 1.16
N SER A 84 0.43 -1.27 2.44
CA SER A 84 -0.53 -2.06 3.23
C SER A 84 -1.86 -1.34 3.41
N GLU A 85 -1.84 -0.06 3.75
CA GLU A 85 -3.05 0.78 3.90
C GLU A 85 -3.86 0.84 2.61
N CYS A 86 -3.19 1.05 1.47
CA CYS A 86 -3.85 1.03 0.15
C CYS A 86 -4.54 -0.31 -0.12
N ALA A 87 -3.85 -1.42 0.11
CA ALA A 87 -4.39 -2.76 -0.09
C ALA A 87 -5.63 -3.00 0.80
N ILE A 88 -5.58 -2.57 2.06
CA ILE A 88 -6.68 -2.66 3.03
C ILE A 88 -7.87 -1.78 2.60
N MET A 89 -7.63 -0.59 2.05
CA MET A 89 -8.70 0.26 1.51
C MET A 89 -9.32 -0.29 0.22
N GLY A 90 -8.73 -1.35 -0.36
CA GLY A 90 -9.19 -2.00 -1.59
C GLY A 90 -8.64 -1.35 -2.86
N THR A 91 -7.60 -0.56 -2.75
CA THR A 91 -6.83 -0.04 -3.88
C THR A 91 -5.74 -1.04 -4.24
N PRO A 92 -5.66 -1.51 -5.50
CA PRO A 92 -4.56 -2.36 -5.94
C PRO A 92 -3.22 -1.73 -5.56
N SER A 93 -2.33 -2.52 -4.94
CA SER A 93 -1.11 -1.99 -4.36
C SER A 93 0.10 -2.82 -4.79
N ILE A 94 1.15 -2.13 -5.23
CA ILE A 94 2.46 -2.72 -5.48
C ILE A 94 3.45 -2.16 -4.45
N TYR A 95 4.05 -3.06 -3.70
CA TYR A 95 5.17 -2.77 -2.81
C TYR A 95 6.46 -3.24 -3.48
N ILE A 96 7.42 -2.33 -3.65
CA ILE A 96 8.74 -2.64 -4.20
C ILE A 96 9.82 -2.31 -3.19
N ASN A 97 10.38 -3.35 -2.59
CA ASN A 97 11.45 -3.25 -1.61
C ASN A 97 12.04 -4.65 -1.38
N THR A 98 13.30 -4.73 -0.99
CA THR A 98 13.93 -6.00 -0.56
C THR A 98 13.49 -6.42 0.84
N LEU A 99 13.01 -5.49 1.66
CA LEU A 99 12.44 -5.77 2.97
C LEU A 99 11.07 -6.40 2.86
N SER A 100 10.71 -7.23 3.83
CA SER A 100 9.39 -7.85 3.95
C SER A 100 8.84 -7.68 5.36
N ALA A 101 7.53 -7.80 5.48
CA ALA A 101 6.82 -7.84 6.76
C ALA A 101 5.65 -8.82 6.66
N GLY A 102 5.35 -9.53 7.75
CA GLY A 102 4.31 -10.56 7.75
C GLY A 102 2.92 -10.08 7.32
N THR A 103 2.60 -8.80 7.59
CA THR A 103 1.36 -8.17 7.12
C THR A 103 1.30 -8.05 5.60
N LEU A 104 2.42 -7.71 4.94
CA LEU A 104 2.50 -7.63 3.48
C LEU A 104 2.42 -9.01 2.84
N GLU A 105 3.05 -10.01 3.46
CA GLU A 105 3.01 -11.39 3.00
C GLU A 105 1.59 -11.97 3.07
N ASP A 106 0.86 -11.75 4.17
CA ASP A 106 -0.56 -12.13 4.29
C ASP A 106 -1.42 -11.43 3.22
N GLN A 107 -1.21 -10.14 2.99
CA GLN A 107 -1.94 -9.38 1.99
C GLN A 107 -1.62 -9.85 0.56
N GLN A 108 -0.36 -10.22 0.28
CA GLN A 108 0.01 -10.82 -0.99
C GLN A 108 -0.65 -12.19 -1.20
N GLN A 109 -0.65 -13.06 -0.19
CA GLN A 109 -1.31 -14.36 -0.26
C GLN A 109 -2.82 -14.24 -0.53
N ARG A 110 -3.45 -13.18 0.00
CA ARG A 110 -4.85 -12.86 -0.27
C ARG A 110 -5.08 -12.20 -1.62
N GLY A 111 -4.02 -11.82 -2.31
CA GLY A 111 -4.10 -11.20 -3.64
C GLY A 111 -4.69 -9.79 -3.63
N ILE A 112 -4.44 -9.01 -2.58
CA ILE A 112 -4.78 -7.57 -2.48
C ILE A 112 -3.55 -6.68 -2.62
N LEU A 113 -2.33 -7.26 -2.53
CA LEU A 113 -1.06 -6.57 -2.67
C LEU A 113 -0.11 -7.42 -3.51
N TYR A 114 0.79 -6.77 -4.24
CA TYR A 114 1.85 -7.41 -5.04
C TYR A 114 3.21 -6.95 -4.53
N MET A 115 4.09 -7.89 -4.17
CA MET A 115 5.44 -7.57 -3.68
C MET A 115 6.48 -7.82 -4.76
N PHE A 116 7.40 -6.87 -4.91
CA PHE A 116 8.54 -6.95 -5.82
C PHE A 116 9.84 -6.67 -5.05
N LYS A 117 10.81 -7.56 -5.14
CA LYS A 117 12.16 -7.35 -4.57
C LYS A 117 13.11 -6.64 -5.54
N SER A 118 12.68 -6.46 -6.78
CA SER A 118 13.41 -5.76 -7.84
C SER A 118 12.43 -5.24 -8.88
N SER A 119 12.91 -4.46 -9.83
CA SER A 119 12.10 -3.94 -10.96
C SER A 119 11.66 -5.00 -11.97
N ASN A 120 12.16 -6.23 -11.85
CA ASN A 120 11.84 -7.28 -12.82
C ASN A 120 10.34 -7.62 -12.77
N GLY A 121 9.66 -7.46 -13.89
CA GLY A 121 8.23 -7.69 -14.02
C GLY A 121 7.33 -6.55 -13.52
N LEU A 122 7.88 -5.51 -12.88
CA LEU A 122 7.11 -4.39 -12.31
C LEU A 122 6.25 -3.68 -13.37
N ILE A 123 6.84 -3.27 -14.49
CA ILE A 123 6.13 -2.57 -15.57
C ILE A 123 5.03 -3.46 -16.16
N LYS A 124 5.33 -4.76 -16.38
CA LYS A 124 4.36 -5.73 -16.87
C LYS A 124 3.15 -5.85 -15.93
N LYS A 125 3.39 -5.96 -14.62
CA LYS A 125 2.31 -6.03 -13.61
C LYS A 125 1.52 -4.73 -13.53
N THR A 126 2.19 -3.59 -13.59
CA THR A 126 1.54 -2.26 -13.64
C THR A 126 0.58 -2.16 -14.82
N LYS A 127 1.03 -2.53 -16.03
CA LYS A 127 0.20 -2.56 -17.23
C LYS A 127 -1.00 -3.50 -17.07
N GLU A 128 -0.77 -4.72 -16.59
CA GLU A 128 -1.83 -5.70 -16.33
C GLU A 128 -2.93 -5.11 -15.44
N ILE A 129 -2.55 -4.48 -14.32
CA ILE A 129 -3.50 -3.88 -13.39
C ILE A 129 -4.27 -2.73 -14.05
N LEU A 130 -3.61 -1.86 -14.78
CA LEU A 130 -4.23 -0.68 -15.38
C LEU A 130 -5.11 -0.99 -16.59
N THR A 131 -4.86 -2.10 -17.29
CA THR A 131 -5.67 -2.56 -18.43
C THR A 131 -6.81 -3.49 -18.05
N ASN A 132 -6.72 -4.16 -16.90
CA ASN A 132 -7.78 -5.06 -16.42
C ASN A 132 -8.69 -4.35 -15.40
N THR A 133 -9.82 -3.84 -15.87
CA THR A 133 -10.80 -3.10 -15.06
C THR A 133 -11.42 -3.91 -13.91
N LYS A 134 -11.29 -5.24 -13.92
CA LYS A 134 -11.82 -6.11 -12.86
C LYS A 134 -10.94 -6.12 -11.61
N ILE A 135 -9.61 -5.92 -11.76
CA ILE A 135 -8.66 -6.06 -10.65
C ILE A 135 -9.01 -5.14 -9.47
N LYS A 136 -9.35 -3.88 -9.73
CA LYS A 136 -9.73 -2.94 -8.67
C LYS A 136 -10.97 -3.41 -7.90
N LYS A 137 -11.99 -3.88 -8.61
CA LYS A 137 -13.22 -4.41 -8.00
C LYS A 137 -12.93 -5.68 -7.17
N GLU A 138 -12.13 -6.58 -7.72
CA GLU A 138 -11.72 -7.81 -7.04
C GLU A 138 -10.89 -7.52 -5.79
N THR A 139 -9.93 -6.59 -5.87
CA THR A 139 -9.13 -6.14 -4.72
C THR A 139 -10.03 -5.56 -3.62
N LYS A 140 -11.01 -4.72 -4.00
CA LYS A 140 -11.97 -4.16 -3.05
C LYS A 140 -12.80 -5.23 -2.36
N GLN A 141 -13.28 -6.23 -3.11
CA GLN A 141 -14.05 -7.33 -2.53
C GLN A 141 -13.19 -8.18 -1.59
N LYS A 142 -11.98 -8.54 -1.99
CA LYS A 142 -11.04 -9.30 -1.15
C LYS A 142 -10.66 -8.53 0.12
N SER A 143 -10.50 -7.21 0.04
CA SER A 143 -10.27 -6.35 1.20
C SER A 143 -11.45 -6.41 2.18
N ILE A 144 -12.68 -6.28 1.70
CA ILE A 144 -13.89 -6.42 2.54
C ILE A 144 -13.94 -7.80 3.20
N ASP A 145 -13.67 -8.87 2.45
CA ASP A 145 -13.68 -10.24 2.94
C ASP A 145 -12.60 -10.49 4.00
N LEU A 146 -11.46 -9.79 3.91
CA LEU A 146 -10.40 -9.84 4.92
C LEU A 146 -10.91 -9.44 6.31
N PHE A 147 -11.81 -8.46 6.39
CA PHE A 147 -12.29 -7.93 7.68
C PHE A 147 -13.49 -8.68 8.26
N LYS A 148 -14.21 -9.48 7.47
CA LYS A 148 -15.42 -10.19 7.94
C LYS A 148 -15.19 -11.05 9.19
N ASN A 149 -13.99 -11.59 9.35
CA ASN A 149 -13.63 -12.49 10.45
C ASN A 149 -12.56 -11.90 11.37
N LYS A 150 -12.39 -10.56 11.37
CA LYS A 150 -11.43 -9.90 12.27
C LYS A 150 -12.16 -9.33 13.47
N ILE A 151 -11.54 -9.47 14.63
CA ILE A 151 -12.06 -8.88 15.86
C ILE A 151 -11.91 -7.35 15.81
N ASP A 152 -12.83 -6.65 16.47
CA ASP A 152 -12.65 -5.22 16.77
C ASP A 152 -11.58 -5.09 17.86
N LEU A 153 -10.40 -4.63 17.45
CA LEU A 153 -9.23 -4.53 18.33
C LEU A 153 -9.44 -3.51 19.47
N ASN A 154 -10.18 -2.43 19.21
CA ASN A 154 -10.48 -1.43 20.24
C ASN A 154 -11.38 -2.01 21.32
N ASN A 155 -12.44 -2.70 20.95
CA ASN A 155 -13.32 -3.38 21.88
C ASN A 155 -12.59 -4.51 22.63
N PHE A 156 -11.70 -5.24 21.95
CA PHE A 156 -10.87 -6.25 22.60
C PHE A 156 -9.95 -5.64 23.67
N PHE A 157 -9.24 -4.56 23.35
CA PHE A 157 -8.38 -3.89 24.34
C PHE A 157 -9.16 -3.27 25.48
N TYR A 158 -10.31 -2.64 25.19
CA TYR A 158 -11.18 -2.11 26.21
C TYR A 158 -11.61 -3.22 27.19
N TRP A 159 -12.12 -4.35 26.68
CA TRP A 159 -12.47 -5.53 27.50
C TRP A 159 -11.28 -6.06 28.29
N LEU A 160 -10.12 -6.23 27.64
CA LEU A 160 -8.92 -6.78 28.27
C LEU A 160 -8.48 -5.95 29.48
N ILE A 161 -8.53 -4.63 29.38
CA ILE A 161 -8.06 -3.69 30.42
C ILE A 161 -9.13 -3.51 31.51
N SER A 162 -10.39 -3.29 31.13
CA SER A 162 -11.46 -3.00 32.08
C SER A 162 -11.81 -4.19 32.98
N GLU A 163 -11.67 -5.40 32.46
CA GLU A 163 -11.94 -6.64 33.18
C GLU A 163 -10.69 -7.29 33.82
N TYR A 164 -9.53 -6.63 33.76
CA TYR A 164 -8.33 -7.15 34.41
C TYR A 164 -8.47 -7.16 35.93
N PRO A 165 -8.02 -8.21 36.70
CA PRO A 165 -7.25 -9.38 36.24
C PRO A 165 -8.06 -10.59 35.78
N LYS A 166 -9.39 -10.56 35.76
CA LYS A 166 -10.25 -11.69 35.35
C LYS A 166 -9.94 -12.17 33.95
N THR A 167 -9.69 -11.21 33.01
CA THR A 167 -9.35 -11.49 31.63
C THR A 167 -8.06 -12.28 31.46
N LYS A 168 -7.09 -12.12 32.36
CA LYS A 168 -5.84 -12.91 32.36
C LYS A 168 -6.09 -14.39 32.41
N ASN A 169 -7.12 -14.83 33.15
CA ASN A 169 -7.45 -16.24 33.33
C ASN A 169 -8.41 -16.75 32.23
N ASN A 170 -9.23 -15.87 31.66
CA ASN A 170 -10.32 -16.24 30.73
C ASN A 170 -9.97 -15.99 29.26
N TYR A 171 -8.87 -15.30 28.99
CA TYR A 171 -8.51 -14.85 27.62
C TYR A 171 -8.34 -16.03 26.62
N LYS A 172 -7.94 -17.22 27.10
CA LYS A 172 -7.80 -18.41 26.25
C LYS A 172 -9.13 -19.06 25.86
N ASN A 173 -10.19 -18.83 26.67
CA ASN A 173 -11.46 -19.52 26.53
C ASN A 173 -12.62 -18.61 26.06
N ASN A 174 -12.47 -17.29 26.18
CA ASN A 174 -13.53 -16.30 25.93
C ASN A 174 -12.96 -15.05 25.23
N LEU A 175 -12.36 -15.24 24.06
CA LEU A 175 -12.12 -14.08 23.19
C LEU A 175 -13.48 -13.50 22.78
N PRO A 176 -13.78 -12.23 23.04
CA PRO A 176 -14.95 -11.60 22.45
C PRO A 176 -14.69 -11.51 20.92
N ILE A 177 -15.34 -12.41 20.21
CA ILE A 177 -15.31 -12.48 18.74
C ILE A 177 -16.38 -11.53 18.19
#